data_a0b09a7bbd73136aab701de490d289a4
#
_entry.id   a0b09a7bbd73136aab701de490d289a4
#
_cell.length_a   1.000
_cell.length_b   1.000
_cell.length_c   1.000
_cell.angle_alpha   90.00
_cell.angle_beta   90.00
_cell.angle_gamma   90.00
#
_symmetry.space_group_name_H-M   'P 1'
#
loop_
_entity.id
_entity.type
_entity.pdbx_description
1 polymer ?
#
loop_
_entity_poly.entity_id
_entity_poly.type
_entity_poly.pdbx_seq_one_letter_code
_entity_poly.pdbx_strand_id
1 'polypeptide(L)'
;MKPKGDFMQEEEDLDALFDTVETEKKPYSSKSPSKNRDWLVEEVTKDFVSAADYQRKVPKEIYEFYGIKVGYDSSGNVAEKYYPYDWINDKPQGYKIRVLPKDFKSKGSIGKVSKLFGYEKFNGGLKLVITEGEEDACAVQAATYAKYKRFYPVMSLRSATGIKDLIEIREELRQQYNEIILWMDNDSAGNIAMPEAAKILGFDKVRIVKSTEKDASDLWVKDKKAVMDAIWNAVDYTPAGILTKDDLWNQLIDYNNIESVPYPPFMSGLNEKLKGMRFGEITLWTSGTGSGKSTLLREIALHLTQTTEDKIGIISLEESPAETARKMAGMALFKNPAAEEIGEEELKIGFDKVFGEDRVMVLDHQGSISDGSIMDFLEYMCLKGVKYLFVDHITILASEGAEGLTGNEAIDKIMNQLLRVAKKHNVWIGLISHLRKTDNKGKSFEDGKLPSMDDIRGSGSIKQISMDIIAFARDSGSPDEEVRNTIKTKVLKCRYTGLTGPSGNLGYDYPTGRLTGTVDDGMEGFDETAEVDF
;
A
#
# COMPACT_ATOMS: atom_id res chain seq x y z
N MET A 1 30.28 -35.70 4.77
CA MET A 1 31.22 -35.62 3.65
C MET A 1 30.57 -36.22 2.42
N LYS A 2 30.11 -35.41 1.49
CA LYS A 2 29.69 -35.82 0.14
C LYS A 2 30.76 -35.34 -0.84
N PRO A 3 31.06 -36.07 -1.90
CA PRO A 3 32.22 -35.79 -2.75
C PRO A 3 31.99 -34.48 -3.55
N LYS A 4 32.99 -33.61 -3.52
CA LYS A 4 33.17 -32.50 -4.46
C LYS A 4 33.79 -33.13 -5.73
N GLY A 5 33.01 -33.32 -6.77
CA GLY A 5 33.54 -33.89 -7.99
C GLY A 5 32.76 -33.68 -9.27
N ASP A 6 31.43 -33.37 -9.19
CA ASP A 6 30.59 -33.43 -10.40
C ASP A 6 30.13 -32.07 -10.96
N PHE A 7 30.56 -30.94 -10.37
CA PHE A 7 30.03 -29.61 -10.80
C PHE A 7 30.76 -28.99 -12.00
N MET A 8 31.99 -29.40 -12.32
CA MET A 8 32.74 -28.81 -13.43
C MET A 8 32.46 -29.47 -14.80
N GLN A 9 32.05 -30.75 -14.82
CA GLN A 9 31.69 -31.43 -16.07
C GLN A 9 30.35 -31.01 -16.65
N GLU A 10 29.42 -30.43 -15.82
CA GLU A 10 28.11 -29.96 -16.27
C GLU A 10 28.17 -28.61 -17.02
N GLU A 11 29.22 -27.79 -16.85
CA GLU A 11 29.41 -26.53 -17.58
C GLU A 11 29.86 -26.73 -19.03
N GLU A 12 30.78 -27.69 -19.24
CA GLU A 12 31.28 -28.03 -20.58
C GLU A 12 30.18 -28.63 -21.48
N ASP A 13 29.24 -29.40 -20.90
CA ASP A 13 28.14 -30.01 -21.65
C ASP A 13 27.06 -28.99 -22.09
N LEU A 14 26.88 -27.88 -21.36
CA LEU A 14 25.93 -26.84 -21.71
C LEU A 14 26.43 -25.96 -22.86
N ASP A 15 27.70 -25.63 -22.87
CA ASP A 15 28.31 -24.84 -23.93
C ASP A 15 28.59 -25.70 -25.19
N ALA A 16 28.92 -26.99 -25.06
CA ALA A 16 29.06 -27.91 -26.17
C ALA A 16 27.75 -28.10 -26.98
N LEU A 17 26.58 -27.94 -26.36
CA LEU A 17 25.30 -28.00 -27.06
C LEU A 17 25.12 -26.81 -28.03
N PHE A 18 25.80 -25.69 -27.76
CA PHE A 18 25.77 -24.50 -28.60
C PHE A 18 26.96 -24.38 -29.56
N ASP A 19 28.14 -24.89 -29.20
CA ASP A 19 29.31 -24.87 -30.06
C ASP A 19 29.11 -25.75 -31.30
N THR A 20 28.35 -26.86 -31.18
CA THR A 20 27.94 -27.68 -32.33
C THR A 20 26.93 -27.02 -33.27
N VAL A 21 26.23 -25.98 -32.81
CA VAL A 21 25.18 -25.27 -33.57
C VAL A 21 25.76 -24.14 -34.42
N GLU A 22 26.95 -23.61 -34.09
CA GLU A 22 27.61 -22.55 -34.88
C GLU A 22 28.04 -22.99 -36.28
N THR A 23 28.11 -24.30 -36.53
CA THR A 23 28.55 -24.86 -37.80
C THR A 23 27.44 -25.34 -38.73
N GLU A 24 26.18 -25.37 -38.29
CA GLU A 24 25.05 -25.70 -39.15
C GLU A 24 24.74 -24.57 -40.15
N LYS A 25 24.84 -24.85 -41.46
CA LYS A 25 24.37 -23.94 -42.50
C LYS A 25 22.92 -23.61 -42.24
N LYS A 26 22.59 -22.29 -42.19
CA LYS A 26 21.23 -21.82 -42.02
C LYS A 26 20.27 -22.57 -42.96
N PRO A 27 19.22 -23.23 -42.49
CA PRO A 27 18.28 -23.90 -43.35
C PRO A 27 17.62 -22.87 -44.28
N TYR A 28 17.82 -23.04 -45.58
CA TYR A 28 17.26 -22.17 -46.58
C TYR A 28 15.79 -22.54 -46.81
N SER A 29 14.87 -21.66 -46.46
CA SER A 29 13.48 -21.76 -46.89
C SER A 29 13.39 -21.12 -48.26
N SER A 30 12.91 -21.85 -49.28
CA SER A 30 12.74 -21.35 -50.63
C SER A 30 11.70 -20.23 -50.79
N LYS A 31 11.01 -19.87 -49.69
CA LYS A 31 10.00 -18.82 -49.68
C LYS A 31 10.33 -17.80 -48.61
N SER A 32 10.80 -16.62 -49.02
CA SER A 32 10.91 -15.47 -48.14
C SER A 32 9.51 -14.94 -47.81
N PRO A 33 9.17 -14.67 -46.53
CA PRO A 33 7.93 -13.99 -46.22
C PRO A 33 7.98 -12.57 -46.80
N SER A 34 7.15 -12.29 -47.80
CA SER A 34 6.88 -10.90 -48.16
C SER A 34 6.04 -10.28 -47.04
N LYS A 35 6.30 -9.03 -46.65
CA LYS A 35 5.59 -8.31 -45.54
C LYS A 35 4.06 -8.33 -45.66
N ASN A 36 3.49 -8.77 -46.77
CA ASN A 36 2.05 -8.74 -47.09
C ASN A 36 1.43 -10.11 -47.40
N ARG A 37 2.16 -11.23 -47.26
CA ARG A 37 1.59 -12.54 -47.59
C ARG A 37 0.96 -13.19 -46.35
N ASP A 38 -0.34 -13.49 -46.45
CA ASP A 38 -1.10 -14.24 -45.45
C ASP A 38 -0.99 -15.74 -45.74
N TRP A 39 -0.16 -16.47 -44.95
CA TRP A 39 0.09 -17.89 -45.12
C TRP A 39 -1.09 -18.74 -44.61
N LEU A 40 -1.44 -19.81 -45.34
CA LEU A 40 -2.37 -20.81 -44.84
C LEU A 40 -1.68 -21.71 -43.78
N VAL A 41 -2.46 -22.22 -42.80
CA VAL A 41 -1.94 -23.12 -41.73
C VAL A 41 -1.19 -24.32 -42.32
N GLU A 42 -1.70 -24.87 -43.42
CA GLU A 42 -1.08 -26.00 -44.13
C GLU A 42 0.24 -25.63 -44.80
N GLU A 43 0.36 -24.42 -45.36
CA GLU A 43 1.61 -23.89 -45.92
C GLU A 43 2.67 -23.71 -44.83
N VAL A 44 2.30 -23.14 -43.66
CA VAL A 44 3.23 -23.01 -42.53
C VAL A 44 3.71 -24.37 -42.10
N THR A 45 2.83 -25.35 -41.98
CA THR A 45 3.17 -26.70 -41.53
C THR A 45 4.14 -27.41 -42.47
N LYS A 46 3.96 -27.22 -43.81
CA LYS A 46 4.75 -27.90 -44.86
C LYS A 46 6.03 -27.16 -45.21
N ASP A 47 5.93 -25.84 -45.37
CA ASP A 47 6.96 -25.05 -46.03
C ASP A 47 7.95 -24.40 -45.03
N PHE A 48 7.59 -24.30 -43.76
CA PHE A 48 8.48 -23.73 -42.74
C PHE A 48 9.11 -24.82 -41.87
N VAL A 49 10.30 -24.55 -41.37
CA VAL A 49 11.09 -25.49 -40.57
C VAL A 49 11.24 -25.01 -39.12
N SER A 50 11.52 -25.94 -38.21
CA SER A 50 11.99 -25.62 -36.90
C SER A 50 13.52 -25.41 -36.93
N ALA A 51 14.01 -24.36 -36.31
CA ALA A 51 15.43 -24.04 -36.26
C ALA A 51 15.80 -23.45 -34.90
N ALA A 52 17.08 -23.49 -34.54
CA ALA A 52 17.57 -22.89 -33.31
C ALA A 52 17.37 -21.36 -33.31
N ASP A 53 17.08 -20.80 -32.14
CA ASP A 53 17.06 -19.36 -31.94
C ASP A 53 18.36 -18.91 -31.26
N TYR A 54 19.28 -18.40 -32.05
CA TYR A 54 20.59 -17.97 -31.55
C TYR A 54 20.50 -16.74 -30.63
N GLN A 55 19.54 -15.84 -30.86
CA GLN A 55 19.39 -14.65 -30.03
C GLN A 55 18.87 -15.01 -28.63
N ARG A 56 17.90 -15.92 -28.58
CA ARG A 56 17.30 -16.40 -27.33
C ARG A 56 18.01 -17.63 -26.78
N LYS A 57 19.06 -18.12 -27.44
CA LYS A 57 19.84 -19.31 -27.08
C LYS A 57 18.97 -20.56 -26.89
N VAL A 58 17.88 -20.71 -27.66
CA VAL A 58 17.00 -21.86 -27.61
C VAL A 58 17.40 -22.88 -28.68
N PRO A 59 17.74 -24.14 -28.29
CA PRO A 59 18.09 -25.17 -29.22
C PRO A 59 16.96 -25.59 -30.15
N LYS A 60 17.29 -26.11 -31.33
CA LYS A 60 16.35 -26.57 -32.36
C LYS A 60 15.38 -27.62 -31.83
N GLU A 61 15.86 -28.53 -31.01
CA GLU A 61 15.12 -29.64 -30.40
C GLU A 61 13.89 -29.14 -29.60
N ILE A 62 13.99 -27.98 -28.98
CA ILE A 62 12.88 -27.38 -28.24
C ILE A 62 11.78 -26.90 -29.20
N TYR A 63 12.19 -26.27 -30.31
CA TYR A 63 11.27 -25.82 -31.32
C TYR A 63 10.62 -26.99 -32.07
N GLU A 64 11.40 -28.05 -32.35
CA GLU A 64 10.87 -29.29 -32.92
C GLU A 64 9.88 -29.97 -31.99
N PHE A 65 10.19 -30.05 -30.71
CA PHE A 65 9.31 -30.64 -29.69
C PHE A 65 7.95 -29.94 -29.64
N TYR A 66 7.93 -28.60 -29.56
CA TYR A 66 6.68 -27.86 -29.56
C TYR A 66 6.04 -27.73 -30.94
N GLY A 67 6.76 -28.00 -32.03
CA GLY A 67 6.29 -27.78 -33.40
C GLY A 67 6.35 -26.33 -33.86
N ILE A 68 7.19 -25.52 -33.20
CA ILE A 68 7.39 -24.10 -33.58
C ILE A 68 8.11 -24.04 -34.91
N LYS A 69 7.65 -23.15 -35.81
CA LYS A 69 8.26 -22.88 -37.09
C LYS A 69 8.83 -21.47 -37.13
N VAL A 70 9.85 -21.28 -37.99
CA VAL A 70 10.47 -19.96 -38.17
C VAL A 70 10.41 -19.52 -39.62
N GLY A 71 10.18 -18.24 -39.83
CA GLY A 71 10.27 -17.57 -41.13
C GLY A 71 11.46 -16.62 -41.17
N TYR A 72 12.16 -16.56 -42.27
CA TYR A 72 13.38 -15.75 -42.43
C TYR A 72 13.11 -14.54 -43.34
N ASP A 73 13.79 -13.44 -43.09
CA ASP A 73 13.84 -12.30 -43.99
C ASP A 73 14.77 -12.56 -45.20
N SER A 74 14.85 -11.61 -46.12
CA SER A 74 15.73 -11.70 -47.29
C SER A 74 17.23 -11.79 -46.95
N SER A 75 17.60 -11.40 -45.74
CA SER A 75 18.97 -11.44 -45.23
C SER A 75 19.27 -12.74 -44.46
N GLY A 76 18.29 -13.64 -44.33
CA GLY A 76 18.39 -14.90 -43.64
C GLY A 76 18.34 -14.79 -42.12
N ASN A 77 17.82 -13.69 -41.55
CA ASN A 77 17.53 -13.56 -40.12
C ASN A 77 16.10 -14.03 -39.84
N VAL A 78 15.87 -14.57 -38.63
CA VAL A 78 14.53 -14.92 -38.19
C VAL A 78 13.68 -13.63 -38.14
N ALA A 79 12.61 -13.59 -38.91
CA ALA A 79 11.67 -12.49 -38.99
C ALA A 79 10.33 -12.81 -38.36
N GLU A 80 9.94 -14.08 -38.36
CA GLU A 80 8.67 -14.54 -37.83
C GLU A 80 8.84 -15.87 -37.08
N LYS A 81 8.05 -16.06 -36.03
CA LYS A 81 7.94 -17.31 -35.28
C LYS A 81 6.49 -17.73 -35.23
N TYR A 82 6.21 -18.97 -35.50
CA TYR A 82 4.88 -19.56 -35.60
C TYR A 82 4.69 -20.56 -34.45
N TYR A 83 3.92 -20.21 -33.45
CA TYR A 83 3.58 -21.05 -32.29
C TYR A 83 2.30 -21.81 -32.58
N PRO A 84 2.33 -23.18 -32.61
CA PRO A 84 1.17 -23.98 -32.97
C PRO A 84 0.18 -24.10 -31.82
N TYR A 85 -1.10 -24.17 -32.17
CA TYR A 85 -2.23 -24.34 -31.25
C TYR A 85 -3.29 -25.29 -31.83
N ASP A 86 -4.17 -25.76 -30.94
CA ASP A 86 -5.35 -26.54 -31.29
C ASP A 86 -5.01 -27.78 -32.16
N TRP A 87 -4.27 -28.71 -31.56
CA TRP A 87 -3.82 -29.89 -32.26
C TRP A 87 -4.95 -30.90 -32.48
N ILE A 88 -5.12 -31.40 -33.71
CA ILE A 88 -6.03 -32.49 -34.06
C ILE A 88 -5.26 -33.49 -34.94
N ASN A 89 -5.24 -34.76 -34.55
CA ASN A 89 -4.52 -35.81 -35.26
C ASN A 89 -3.05 -35.42 -35.59
N ASP A 90 -2.31 -34.96 -34.59
CA ASP A 90 -0.92 -34.50 -34.65
C ASP A 90 -0.66 -33.35 -35.64
N LYS A 91 -1.70 -32.58 -35.97
CA LYS A 91 -1.58 -31.39 -36.83
C LYS A 91 -2.14 -30.17 -36.12
N PRO A 92 -1.40 -29.04 -36.09
CA PRO A 92 -1.91 -27.81 -35.52
C PRO A 92 -3.02 -27.24 -36.42
N GLN A 93 -4.06 -26.70 -35.82
CA GLN A 93 -5.18 -26.05 -36.52
C GLN A 93 -5.01 -24.55 -36.61
N GLY A 94 -4.00 -24.00 -35.94
CA GLY A 94 -3.67 -22.59 -35.99
C GLY A 94 -2.27 -22.28 -35.47
N TYR A 95 -1.85 -21.07 -35.78
CA TYR A 95 -0.57 -20.52 -35.30
C TYR A 95 -0.76 -19.12 -34.76
N LYS A 96 -0.24 -18.86 -33.57
CA LYS A 96 0.07 -17.51 -33.11
C LYS A 96 1.40 -17.12 -33.75
N ILE A 97 1.46 -16.00 -34.40
CA ILE A 97 2.62 -15.57 -35.21
C ILE A 97 3.21 -14.35 -34.50
N ARG A 98 4.46 -14.47 -34.08
CA ARG A 98 5.24 -13.33 -33.61
C ARG A 98 6.08 -12.80 -34.78
N VAL A 99 5.81 -11.58 -35.18
CA VAL A 99 6.60 -10.83 -36.15
C VAL A 99 7.60 -9.98 -35.37
N LEU A 100 8.88 -10.20 -35.62
CA LEU A 100 9.92 -9.47 -34.88
C LEU A 100 9.99 -8.00 -35.30
N PRO A 101 10.21 -7.03 -34.41
CA PRO A 101 10.61 -7.27 -33.02
C PRO A 101 9.48 -7.59 -32.03
N LYS A 102 8.24 -7.10 -32.20
CA LYS A 102 7.17 -7.25 -31.19
C LYS A 102 5.73 -7.11 -31.73
N ASP A 103 5.46 -7.55 -32.95
CA ASP A 103 4.10 -7.57 -33.47
C ASP A 103 3.53 -9.00 -33.42
N PHE A 104 2.22 -9.14 -33.25
CA PHE A 104 1.55 -10.42 -33.17
C PHE A 104 0.38 -10.52 -34.11
N LYS A 105 0.29 -11.67 -34.81
CA LYS A 105 -0.81 -12.05 -35.69
C LYS A 105 -1.30 -13.44 -35.30
N SER A 106 -2.44 -13.83 -35.83
CA SER A 106 -2.94 -15.20 -35.66
C SER A 106 -3.49 -15.73 -36.94
N LYS A 107 -3.36 -17.04 -37.17
CA LYS A 107 -3.90 -17.74 -38.33
C LYS A 107 -4.51 -19.06 -37.90
N GLY A 108 -5.70 -19.35 -38.35
CA GLY A 108 -6.44 -20.56 -38.01
C GLY A 108 -7.04 -20.51 -36.59
N SER A 109 -7.21 -21.67 -35.98
CA SER A 109 -7.81 -21.83 -34.67
C SER A 109 -6.76 -21.70 -33.54
N ILE A 110 -7.03 -20.83 -32.58
CA ILE A 110 -6.15 -20.63 -31.42
C ILE A 110 -6.98 -20.60 -30.15
N GLY A 111 -6.74 -21.57 -29.25
CA GLY A 111 -7.36 -21.63 -27.93
C GLY A 111 -8.82 -22.12 -27.92
N LYS A 112 -9.27 -22.76 -28.97
CA LYS A 112 -10.57 -23.47 -28.97
C LYS A 112 -10.47 -24.82 -28.28
N VAL A 113 -9.37 -25.54 -28.52
CA VAL A 113 -9.05 -26.84 -27.95
C VAL A 113 -7.91 -26.69 -26.95
N SER A 114 -6.76 -26.16 -27.42
CA SER A 114 -5.58 -25.94 -26.60
C SER A 114 -5.66 -24.60 -25.86
N LYS A 115 -6.01 -24.63 -24.61
CA LYS A 115 -6.13 -23.41 -23.79
C LYS A 115 -4.77 -22.80 -23.44
N LEU A 116 -3.72 -23.61 -23.36
CA LEU A 116 -2.34 -23.23 -23.14
C LEU A 116 -1.47 -23.65 -24.31
N PHE A 117 -0.40 -22.91 -24.57
CA PHE A 117 0.64 -23.34 -25.47
C PHE A 117 1.34 -24.58 -24.90
N GLY A 118 1.55 -25.61 -25.70
CA GLY A 118 2.19 -26.85 -25.28
C GLY A 118 1.29 -27.81 -24.51
N TYR A 119 0.00 -27.52 -24.38
CA TYR A 119 -0.98 -28.31 -23.63
C TYR A 119 -1.00 -29.79 -24.06
N GLU A 120 -1.02 -30.07 -25.35
CA GLU A 120 -1.11 -31.42 -25.92
C GLU A 120 0.19 -32.24 -25.84
N LYS A 121 1.27 -31.60 -25.40
CA LYS A 121 2.58 -32.26 -25.32
C LYS A 121 2.75 -33.08 -24.03
N PHE A 122 1.83 -32.89 -23.06
CA PHE A 122 1.96 -33.48 -21.73
C PHE A 122 0.64 -34.01 -21.21
N ASN A 123 0.68 -35.19 -20.58
CA ASN A 123 -0.47 -35.88 -20.03
C ASN A 123 -0.38 -35.98 -18.49
N GLY A 124 0.29 -35.05 -17.83
CA GLY A 124 0.45 -35.03 -16.39
C GLY A 124 1.90 -35.17 -15.92
N GLY A 125 2.12 -35.06 -14.61
CA GLY A 125 3.43 -35.15 -13.98
C GLY A 125 3.42 -34.67 -12.54
N LEU A 126 4.60 -34.70 -11.91
CA LEU A 126 4.71 -34.18 -10.53
C LEU A 126 4.58 -32.66 -10.50
N LYS A 127 5.20 -31.98 -11.45
CA LYS A 127 5.22 -30.52 -11.54
C LYS A 127 4.87 -30.05 -12.94
N LEU A 128 4.12 -28.95 -13.02
CA LEU A 128 3.88 -28.18 -14.23
C LEU A 128 4.42 -26.79 -14.05
N VAL A 129 5.18 -26.26 -15.02
CA VAL A 129 5.53 -24.83 -15.07
C VAL A 129 4.62 -24.15 -16.09
N ILE A 130 3.97 -23.07 -15.67
CA ILE A 130 3.17 -22.19 -16.55
C ILE A 130 3.84 -20.82 -16.59
N THR A 131 4.27 -20.41 -17.79
CA THR A 131 4.84 -19.09 -18.05
C THR A 131 3.82 -18.15 -18.69
N GLU A 132 4.12 -16.84 -18.73
CA GLU A 132 3.23 -15.86 -19.37
C GLU A 132 3.26 -15.97 -20.90
N GLY A 133 4.43 -16.19 -21.49
CA GLY A 133 4.64 -16.24 -22.93
C GLY A 133 5.29 -17.52 -23.44
N GLU A 134 5.12 -17.76 -24.75
CA GLU A 134 5.66 -18.95 -25.43
C GLU A 134 7.20 -18.98 -25.45
N GLU A 135 7.84 -17.81 -25.53
CA GLU A 135 9.31 -17.71 -25.47
C GLU A 135 9.85 -18.15 -24.11
N ASP A 136 9.13 -17.79 -23.05
CA ASP A 136 9.50 -18.17 -21.68
C ASP A 136 9.34 -19.67 -21.47
N ALA A 137 8.28 -20.27 -22.01
CA ALA A 137 8.10 -21.70 -21.99
C ALA A 137 9.25 -22.40 -22.73
N CYS A 138 9.69 -21.87 -23.87
CA CYS A 138 10.83 -22.40 -24.60
C CYS A 138 12.15 -22.28 -23.81
N ALA A 139 12.37 -21.17 -23.11
CA ALA A 139 13.55 -20.94 -22.27
C ALA A 139 13.59 -21.92 -21.08
N VAL A 140 12.47 -22.06 -20.37
CA VAL A 140 12.33 -23.03 -19.28
C VAL A 140 12.54 -24.46 -19.77
N GLN A 141 11.97 -24.81 -20.92
CA GLN A 141 12.12 -26.13 -21.50
C GLN A 141 13.56 -26.38 -21.97
N ALA A 142 14.24 -25.35 -22.49
CA ALA A 142 15.66 -25.46 -22.85
C ALA A 142 16.53 -25.75 -21.60
N ALA A 143 16.25 -25.09 -20.48
CA ALA A 143 16.95 -25.33 -19.22
C ALA A 143 16.72 -26.77 -18.69
N THR A 144 15.47 -27.24 -18.70
CA THR A 144 15.13 -28.59 -18.25
C THR A 144 15.75 -29.65 -19.16
N TYR A 145 15.69 -29.44 -20.49
CA TYR A 145 16.28 -30.35 -21.46
C TYR A 145 17.83 -30.39 -21.38
N ALA A 146 18.45 -29.23 -21.23
CA ALA A 146 19.90 -29.15 -21.05
C ALA A 146 20.37 -30.00 -19.86
N LYS A 147 19.68 -29.89 -18.72
CA LYS A 147 20.03 -30.59 -17.48
C LYS A 147 19.68 -32.07 -17.49
N TYR A 148 18.49 -32.45 -17.96
CA TYR A 148 17.95 -33.80 -17.79
C TYR A 148 17.86 -34.60 -19.08
N LYS A 149 18.11 -34.00 -20.25
CA LYS A 149 17.91 -34.59 -21.59
C LYS A 149 16.49 -35.15 -21.77
N ARG A 150 15.52 -34.52 -21.13
CA ARG A 150 14.10 -34.89 -21.17
C ARG A 150 13.22 -33.63 -21.22
N PHE A 151 12.06 -33.76 -21.83
CA PHE A 151 11.05 -32.74 -21.81
C PHE A 151 10.17 -32.90 -20.57
N TYR A 152 9.97 -31.82 -19.83
CA TYR A 152 9.13 -31.75 -18.65
C TYR A 152 7.90 -30.89 -18.92
N PRO A 153 6.82 -31.04 -18.12
CA PRO A 153 5.62 -30.25 -18.33
C PRO A 153 5.88 -28.75 -18.15
N VAL A 154 6.01 -28.06 -19.29
CA VAL A 154 6.14 -26.60 -19.37
C VAL A 154 5.17 -26.10 -20.42
N MET A 155 4.28 -25.22 -20.01
CA MET A 155 3.23 -24.61 -20.85
C MET A 155 3.30 -23.10 -20.70
N SER A 156 2.62 -22.36 -21.59
CA SER A 156 2.43 -20.94 -21.36
C SER A 156 0.99 -20.51 -21.57
N LEU A 157 0.63 -19.37 -20.94
CA LEU A 157 -0.57 -18.64 -21.31
C LEU A 157 -0.43 -18.17 -22.77
N ARG A 158 -1.57 -17.90 -23.41
CA ARG A 158 -1.58 -17.30 -24.76
C ARG A 158 -1.21 -15.81 -24.72
N SER A 159 -1.44 -15.16 -23.61
CA SER A 159 -1.09 -13.79 -23.26
C SER A 159 -1.39 -13.55 -21.79
N ALA A 160 -0.95 -12.44 -21.21
CA ALA A 160 -1.31 -12.03 -19.84
C ALA A 160 -2.84 -12.00 -19.61
N THR A 161 -3.63 -11.67 -20.64
CA THR A 161 -5.11 -11.68 -20.59
C THR A 161 -5.72 -13.07 -20.72
N GLY A 162 -4.93 -14.08 -21.09
CA GLY A 162 -5.36 -15.48 -21.28
C GLY A 162 -5.61 -16.27 -19.98
N ILE A 163 -5.52 -15.63 -18.82
CA ILE A 163 -5.74 -16.27 -17.51
C ILE A 163 -7.14 -16.91 -17.41
N LYS A 164 -8.15 -16.30 -18.06
CA LYS A 164 -9.51 -16.84 -18.07
C LYS A 164 -9.60 -18.24 -18.68
N ASP A 165 -8.68 -18.58 -19.57
CA ASP A 165 -8.60 -19.92 -20.17
C ASP A 165 -8.29 -21.00 -19.11
N LEU A 166 -7.57 -20.63 -18.04
CA LEU A 166 -7.30 -21.53 -16.93
C LEU A 166 -8.58 -22.01 -16.21
N ILE A 167 -9.66 -21.22 -16.22
CA ILE A 167 -10.92 -21.58 -15.56
C ILE A 167 -11.50 -22.87 -16.18
N GLU A 168 -11.38 -23.01 -17.50
CA GLU A 168 -11.96 -24.14 -18.22
C GLU A 168 -11.19 -25.45 -17.97
N ILE A 169 -9.87 -25.36 -17.77
CA ILE A 169 -8.98 -26.53 -17.64
C ILE A 169 -8.45 -26.75 -16.23
N ARG A 170 -8.84 -25.92 -15.25
CA ARG A 170 -8.29 -25.94 -13.89
C ARG A 170 -8.40 -27.31 -13.21
N GLU A 171 -9.56 -27.95 -13.31
CA GLU A 171 -9.80 -29.25 -12.65
C GLU A 171 -8.90 -30.33 -13.26
N GLU A 172 -8.72 -30.30 -14.56
CA GLU A 172 -7.84 -31.24 -15.26
C GLU A 172 -6.37 -31.01 -14.85
N LEU A 173 -5.90 -29.75 -14.87
CA LEU A 173 -4.54 -29.43 -14.43
C LEU A 173 -4.30 -29.85 -12.97
N ARG A 174 -5.28 -29.61 -12.09
CA ARG A 174 -5.18 -29.99 -10.67
C ARG A 174 -5.17 -31.49 -10.44
N GLN A 175 -5.81 -32.27 -11.32
CA GLN A 175 -5.79 -33.74 -11.25
C GLN A 175 -4.51 -34.31 -11.82
N GLN A 176 -4.01 -33.74 -12.91
CA GLN A 176 -2.83 -34.23 -13.63
C GLN A 176 -1.51 -33.86 -12.95
N TYR A 177 -1.45 -32.77 -12.18
CA TYR A 177 -0.22 -32.27 -11.57
C TYR A 177 -0.36 -32.12 -10.05
N ASN A 178 0.70 -32.49 -9.34
CA ASN A 178 0.75 -32.34 -7.87
C ASN A 178 1.07 -30.89 -7.49
N GLU A 179 1.92 -30.23 -8.27
CA GLU A 179 2.39 -28.86 -8.05
C GLU A 179 2.37 -28.10 -9.38
N ILE A 180 1.88 -26.84 -9.34
CA ILE A 180 1.86 -25.94 -10.48
C ILE A 180 2.73 -24.73 -10.14
N ILE A 181 3.79 -24.52 -10.90
CA ILE A 181 4.71 -23.39 -10.71
C ILE A 181 4.35 -22.30 -11.72
N LEU A 182 3.94 -21.15 -11.23
CA LEU A 182 3.68 -19.98 -12.06
C LEU A 182 4.93 -19.12 -12.18
N TRP A 183 5.29 -18.78 -13.40
CA TRP A 183 6.36 -17.86 -13.73
C TRP A 183 5.84 -16.79 -14.66
N MET A 184 5.28 -15.72 -14.09
CA MET A 184 4.77 -14.56 -14.84
C MET A 184 5.87 -13.50 -14.99
N ASP A 185 5.71 -12.58 -15.95
CA ASP A 185 6.61 -11.47 -16.16
C ASP A 185 6.69 -10.57 -14.91
N ASN A 186 7.87 -10.08 -14.61
CA ASN A 186 8.09 -9.16 -13.49
C ASN A 186 7.76 -7.70 -13.92
N ASP A 187 6.53 -7.49 -14.37
CA ASP A 187 6.01 -6.19 -14.75
C ASP A 187 4.58 -5.98 -14.20
N SER A 188 3.97 -4.83 -14.51
CA SER A 188 2.63 -4.50 -13.98
C SER A 188 1.55 -5.49 -14.43
N ALA A 189 1.64 -6.05 -15.63
CA ALA A 189 0.67 -7.02 -16.15
C ALA A 189 0.81 -8.38 -15.45
N GLY A 190 2.02 -8.89 -15.32
CA GLY A 190 2.31 -10.14 -14.61
C GLY A 190 1.97 -10.07 -13.12
N ASN A 191 2.19 -8.91 -12.48
CA ASN A 191 1.82 -8.68 -11.08
C ASN A 191 0.29 -8.70 -10.85
N ILE A 192 -0.51 -8.33 -11.85
CA ILE A 192 -1.98 -8.46 -11.81
C ILE A 192 -2.40 -9.89 -12.15
N ALA A 193 -1.74 -10.51 -13.10
CA ALA A 193 -2.04 -11.84 -13.61
C ALA A 193 -1.78 -12.95 -12.58
N MET A 194 -0.69 -12.86 -11.81
CA MET A 194 -0.25 -13.85 -10.85
C MET A 194 -1.30 -14.20 -9.77
N PRO A 195 -1.87 -13.21 -9.03
CA PRO A 195 -2.90 -13.49 -8.02
C PRO A 195 -4.14 -14.15 -8.58
N GLU A 196 -4.56 -13.75 -9.77
CA GLU A 196 -5.75 -14.30 -10.43
C GLU A 196 -5.51 -15.75 -10.88
N ALA A 197 -4.37 -16.03 -11.51
CA ALA A 197 -3.99 -17.38 -11.89
C ALA A 197 -3.88 -18.31 -10.67
N ALA A 198 -3.22 -17.84 -9.59
CA ALA A 198 -3.08 -18.61 -8.36
C ALA A 198 -4.45 -18.92 -7.71
N LYS A 199 -5.36 -17.96 -7.72
CA LYS A 199 -6.74 -18.15 -7.23
C LYS A 199 -7.51 -19.17 -8.05
N ILE A 200 -7.42 -19.12 -9.39
CA ILE A 200 -8.10 -20.07 -10.28
C ILE A 200 -7.56 -21.47 -10.07
N LEU A 201 -6.26 -21.65 -10.04
CA LEU A 201 -5.60 -22.96 -9.93
C LEU A 201 -5.63 -23.56 -8.52
N GLY A 202 -5.91 -22.73 -7.50
CA GLY A 202 -5.95 -23.13 -6.09
C GLY A 202 -4.61 -22.94 -5.39
N PHE A 203 -4.62 -22.18 -4.30
CA PHE A 203 -3.43 -21.80 -3.53
C PHE A 203 -2.65 -23.00 -2.96
N ASP A 204 -3.35 -24.11 -2.73
CA ASP A 204 -2.79 -25.36 -2.19
C ASP A 204 -1.84 -26.08 -3.16
N LYS A 205 -1.92 -25.78 -4.46
CA LYS A 205 -1.08 -26.41 -5.49
C LYS A 205 -0.12 -25.45 -6.18
N VAL A 206 -0.26 -24.16 -5.92
CA VAL A 206 0.46 -23.13 -6.67
C VAL A 206 1.70 -22.68 -5.92
N ARG A 207 2.83 -22.72 -6.60
CA ARG A 207 4.07 -22.05 -6.22
C ARG A 207 4.43 -21.00 -7.25
N ILE A 208 5.18 -20.00 -6.84
CA ILE A 208 5.59 -18.89 -7.72
C ILE A 208 7.10 -18.78 -7.79
N VAL A 209 7.62 -18.46 -8.97
CA VAL A 209 9.01 -18.09 -9.13
C VAL A 209 9.17 -16.60 -8.79
N LYS A 210 10.13 -16.30 -7.92
CA LYS A 210 10.61 -14.93 -7.68
C LYS A 210 11.93 -14.75 -8.44
N SER A 211 11.92 -13.88 -9.46
CA SER A 211 13.10 -13.58 -10.28
C SER A 211 13.43 -12.10 -10.23
N THR A 212 14.70 -11.75 -10.33
CA THR A 212 15.16 -10.36 -10.50
C THR A 212 15.10 -9.92 -11.96
N GLU A 213 15.11 -10.86 -12.90
CA GLU A 213 14.98 -10.57 -14.32
C GLU A 213 13.50 -10.40 -14.69
N LYS A 214 13.25 -9.76 -15.82
CA LYS A 214 11.90 -9.47 -16.29
C LYS A 214 11.07 -10.74 -16.51
N ASP A 215 11.64 -11.71 -17.20
CA ASP A 215 10.99 -12.95 -17.59
C ASP A 215 11.97 -14.15 -17.60
N ALA A 216 11.47 -15.35 -17.84
CA ALA A 216 12.28 -16.57 -17.85
C ALA A 216 13.24 -16.59 -19.03
N SER A 217 12.89 -16.00 -20.17
CA SER A 217 13.74 -15.95 -21.37
C SER A 217 14.94 -15.04 -21.14
N ASP A 218 14.75 -13.89 -20.49
CA ASP A 218 15.86 -12.98 -20.18
C ASP A 218 16.81 -13.63 -19.15
N LEU A 219 16.27 -14.33 -18.15
CA LEU A 219 17.10 -15.09 -17.20
C LEU A 219 17.90 -16.20 -17.89
N TRP A 220 17.29 -16.95 -18.81
CA TRP A 220 17.95 -17.99 -19.56
C TRP A 220 19.12 -17.48 -20.41
N VAL A 221 18.93 -16.34 -21.07
CA VAL A 221 19.99 -15.71 -21.89
C VAL A 221 21.16 -15.25 -21.02
N LYS A 222 20.87 -14.77 -19.78
CA LYS A 222 21.86 -14.24 -18.83
C LYS A 222 22.60 -15.36 -18.09
N ASP A 223 21.85 -16.29 -17.53
CA ASP A 223 22.37 -17.40 -16.73
C ASP A 223 21.49 -18.64 -16.87
N LYS A 224 21.99 -19.61 -17.64
CA LYS A 224 21.26 -20.86 -17.92
C LYS A 224 20.97 -21.69 -16.67
N LYS A 225 21.86 -21.67 -15.66
CA LYS A 225 21.67 -22.43 -14.41
C LYS A 225 20.62 -21.81 -13.52
N ALA A 226 20.55 -20.48 -13.49
CA ALA A 226 19.62 -19.74 -12.65
C ALA A 226 18.14 -20.06 -12.94
N VAL A 227 17.80 -20.44 -14.18
CA VAL A 227 16.43 -20.87 -14.54
C VAL A 227 16.02 -22.11 -13.75
N MET A 228 16.88 -23.09 -13.66
CA MET A 228 16.58 -24.30 -12.89
C MET A 228 16.53 -24.03 -11.39
N ASP A 229 17.45 -23.20 -10.89
CA ASP A 229 17.48 -22.82 -9.48
C ASP A 229 16.21 -22.03 -9.12
N ALA A 230 15.72 -21.16 -9.99
CA ALA A 230 14.47 -20.42 -9.81
C ALA A 230 13.26 -21.36 -9.70
N ILE A 231 13.18 -22.41 -10.54
CA ILE A 231 12.10 -23.41 -10.48
C ILE A 231 12.19 -24.22 -9.18
N TRP A 232 13.38 -24.65 -8.76
CA TRP A 232 13.55 -25.44 -7.54
C TRP A 232 13.31 -24.62 -6.26
N ASN A 233 13.62 -23.33 -6.29
CA ASN A 233 13.42 -22.38 -5.19
C ASN A 233 12.06 -21.65 -5.27
N ALA A 234 11.15 -22.10 -6.14
CA ALA A 234 9.80 -21.55 -6.18
C ALA A 234 9.16 -21.65 -4.79
N VAL A 235 8.49 -20.59 -4.37
CA VAL A 235 7.86 -20.46 -3.05
C VAL A 235 6.33 -20.59 -3.14
N ASP A 236 5.71 -21.02 -2.06
CA ASP A 236 4.25 -21.06 -1.99
C ASP A 236 3.67 -19.66 -2.24
N TYR A 237 2.59 -19.61 -3.01
CA TYR A 237 1.92 -18.35 -3.22
C TYR A 237 1.21 -17.90 -1.94
N THR A 238 1.57 -16.72 -1.46
CA THR A 238 0.91 -16.09 -0.31
C THR A 238 0.05 -14.93 -0.81
N PRO A 239 -1.28 -14.97 -0.62
CA PRO A 239 -2.16 -13.85 -1.00
C PRO A 239 -1.77 -12.54 -0.32
N ALA A 240 -1.99 -11.42 -1.01
CA ALA A 240 -1.74 -10.10 -0.46
C ALA A 240 -2.51 -9.91 0.87
N GLY A 241 -1.82 -9.38 1.87
CA GLY A 241 -2.37 -9.19 3.22
C GLY A 241 -2.11 -10.33 4.20
N ILE A 242 -1.61 -11.49 3.74
CA ILE A 242 -1.07 -12.53 4.61
C ILE A 242 0.44 -12.35 4.67
N LEU A 243 0.96 -12.12 5.86
CA LEU A 243 2.38 -11.86 6.08
C LEU A 243 3.12 -13.14 6.48
N THR A 244 4.28 -13.34 5.90
CA THR A 244 5.20 -14.39 6.33
C THR A 244 5.93 -13.98 7.62
N LYS A 245 6.67 -14.93 8.22
CA LYS A 245 7.51 -14.65 9.39
C LYS A 245 8.51 -13.51 9.11
N ASP A 246 9.12 -13.52 7.94
CA ASP A 246 10.15 -12.52 7.58
C ASP A 246 9.52 -11.15 7.30
N ASP A 247 8.34 -11.11 6.67
CA ASP A 247 7.56 -9.87 6.48
C ASP A 247 7.16 -9.27 7.84
N LEU A 248 6.70 -10.12 8.77
CA LEU A 248 6.35 -9.70 10.13
C LEU A 248 7.55 -9.18 10.91
N TRP A 249 8.72 -9.82 10.74
CA TRP A 249 9.94 -9.37 11.40
C TRP A 249 10.36 -7.98 10.92
N ASN A 250 10.35 -7.76 9.61
CA ASN A 250 10.67 -6.45 9.05
C ASN A 250 9.68 -5.38 9.55
N GLN A 251 8.38 -5.67 9.53
CA GLN A 251 7.37 -4.75 10.06
C GLN A 251 7.52 -4.49 11.57
N LEU A 252 7.95 -5.50 12.34
CA LEU A 252 8.21 -5.33 13.77
C LEU A 252 9.38 -4.37 14.02
N ILE A 253 10.45 -4.50 13.25
CA ILE A 253 11.60 -3.57 13.35
C ILE A 253 11.18 -2.15 12.98
N ASP A 254 10.44 -1.99 11.87
CA ASP A 254 9.91 -0.68 11.47
C ASP A 254 9.00 -0.08 12.55
N TYR A 255 8.12 -0.90 13.12
CA TYR A 255 7.22 -0.49 14.20
C TYR A 255 7.96 -0.04 15.47
N ASN A 256 9.02 -0.75 15.85
CA ASN A 256 9.83 -0.38 17.01
C ASN A 256 10.63 0.90 16.80
N ASN A 257 10.88 1.29 15.55
CA ASN A 257 11.59 2.50 15.18
C ASN A 257 10.66 3.68 14.85
N ILE A 258 9.33 3.56 15.09
CA ILE A 258 8.41 4.68 14.91
C ILE A 258 8.79 5.80 15.86
N GLU A 259 9.22 6.91 15.31
CA GLU A 259 9.50 8.13 16.06
C GLU A 259 8.22 8.70 16.67
N SER A 260 8.31 9.17 17.89
CA SER A 260 7.24 9.91 18.56
C SER A 260 7.73 11.28 18.98
N VAL A 261 6.90 12.30 18.77
CA VAL A 261 7.20 13.66 19.22
C VAL A 261 6.43 13.94 20.50
N PRO A 262 7.11 14.39 21.57
CA PRO A 262 6.45 14.64 22.82
C PRO A 262 5.47 15.83 22.72
N TYR A 263 4.41 15.78 23.52
CA TYR A 263 3.56 16.95 23.80
C TYR A 263 4.36 18.02 24.54
N PRO A 264 3.88 19.28 24.60
CA PRO A 264 4.54 20.33 25.36
C PRO A 264 5.02 19.86 26.73
N PRO A 265 6.21 20.27 27.22
CA PRO A 265 6.82 19.75 28.44
C PRO A 265 5.92 19.86 29.69
N PHE A 266 5.09 20.89 29.76
CA PHE A 266 4.15 21.09 30.86
C PHE A 266 2.95 20.11 30.83
N MET A 267 2.77 19.34 29.75
CA MET A 267 1.83 18.23 29.65
C MET A 267 2.50 16.89 30.03
N SER A 268 3.29 16.88 31.10
CA SER A 268 4.12 15.75 31.50
C SER A 268 3.35 14.46 31.70
N GLY A 269 2.16 14.51 32.33
CA GLY A 269 1.32 13.35 32.54
C GLY A 269 0.75 12.76 31.25
N LEU A 270 0.53 13.57 30.20
CA LEU A 270 0.20 13.07 28.87
C LEU A 270 1.42 12.37 28.24
N ASN A 271 2.62 12.98 28.34
CA ASN A 271 3.84 12.36 27.84
C ASN A 271 4.15 11.05 28.54
N GLU A 272 3.90 10.95 29.85
CA GLU A 272 4.08 9.71 30.60
C GLU A 272 3.16 8.60 30.10
N LYS A 273 1.87 8.89 29.88
CA LYS A 273 0.87 7.88 29.51
C LYS A 273 0.86 7.56 28.02
N LEU A 274 0.99 8.56 27.15
CA LEU A 274 0.84 8.41 25.70
C LEU A 274 2.17 8.12 24.99
N LYS A 275 3.31 8.50 25.59
CA LYS A 275 4.66 8.43 25.01
C LYS A 275 4.80 9.27 23.72
N GLY A 276 4.05 10.38 23.62
CA GLY A 276 4.12 11.33 22.50
C GLY A 276 3.12 11.06 21.37
N MET A 277 3.22 11.89 20.34
CA MET A 277 2.44 11.84 19.09
C MET A 277 3.15 10.93 18.09
N ARG A 278 2.49 9.89 17.59
CA ARG A 278 3.05 8.92 16.64
C ARG A 278 2.40 9.05 15.28
N PHE A 279 3.20 8.99 14.23
CA PHE A 279 2.69 9.02 12.86
C PHE A 279 1.81 7.79 12.54
N GLY A 280 0.83 8.00 11.69
CA GLY A 280 -0.17 6.99 11.35
C GLY A 280 -1.27 6.81 12.39
N GLU A 281 -1.35 7.68 13.41
CA GLU A 281 -2.32 7.61 14.49
C GLU A 281 -3.27 8.82 14.55
N ILE A 282 -4.47 8.58 15.11
CA ILE A 282 -5.47 9.62 15.40
C ILE A 282 -5.59 9.74 16.91
N THR A 283 -5.36 10.92 17.43
CA THR A 283 -5.58 11.29 18.84
C THR A 283 -6.84 12.14 18.94
N LEU A 284 -7.82 11.68 19.71
CA LEU A 284 -9.08 12.37 19.94
C LEU A 284 -9.02 13.22 21.21
N TRP A 285 -9.44 14.46 21.08
CA TRP A 285 -9.61 15.40 22.19
C TRP A 285 -11.08 15.73 22.41
N THR A 286 -11.56 15.64 23.64
CA THR A 286 -12.97 15.91 23.94
C THR A 286 -13.15 16.65 25.27
N SER A 287 -14.10 17.56 25.30
CA SER A 287 -14.47 18.34 26.48
C SER A 287 -15.80 19.05 26.31
N GLY A 288 -16.33 19.66 27.36
CA GLY A 288 -17.47 20.57 27.30
C GLY A 288 -17.22 21.79 26.40
N THR A 289 -18.31 22.50 26.07
CA THR A 289 -18.22 23.75 25.32
C THR A 289 -17.51 24.82 26.17
N GLY A 290 -16.68 25.66 25.54
CA GLY A 290 -15.94 26.71 26.26
C GLY A 290 -14.78 26.26 27.14
N SER A 291 -14.47 24.96 27.18
CA SER A 291 -13.36 24.41 28.01
C SER A 291 -11.96 24.65 27.42
N GLY A 292 -11.82 25.28 26.25
CA GLY A 292 -10.52 25.63 25.66
C GLY A 292 -9.97 24.61 24.64
N LYS A 293 -10.83 23.83 23.95
CA LYS A 293 -10.42 22.83 22.92
C LYS A 293 -9.46 23.38 21.88
N SER A 294 -9.89 24.43 21.19
CA SER A 294 -9.09 25.05 20.12
C SER A 294 -7.80 25.68 20.65
N THR A 295 -7.81 26.22 21.90
CA THR A 295 -6.61 26.74 22.56
C THR A 295 -5.59 25.63 22.81
N LEU A 296 -6.05 24.46 23.27
CA LEU A 296 -5.19 23.30 23.52
C LEU A 296 -4.52 22.83 22.22
N LEU A 297 -5.29 22.70 21.11
CA LEU A 297 -4.72 22.29 19.85
C LEU A 297 -3.73 23.32 19.29
N ARG A 298 -4.03 24.62 19.42
CA ARG A 298 -3.09 25.70 19.02
C ARG A 298 -1.80 25.64 19.84
N GLU A 299 -1.88 25.35 21.14
CA GLU A 299 -0.69 25.20 21.99
C GLU A 299 0.21 24.04 21.54
N ILE A 300 -0.41 22.90 21.20
CA ILE A 300 0.33 21.76 20.65
C ILE A 300 0.92 22.11 19.27
N ALA A 301 0.15 22.75 18.40
CA ALA A 301 0.64 23.18 17.08
C ALA A 301 1.81 24.16 17.20
N LEU A 302 1.71 25.15 18.10
CA LEU A 302 2.78 26.11 18.36
C LEU A 302 4.04 25.39 18.89
N HIS A 303 3.89 24.43 19.82
CA HIS A 303 5.01 23.62 20.29
C HIS A 303 5.71 22.89 19.14
N LEU A 304 4.95 22.27 18.23
CA LEU A 304 5.51 21.57 17.07
C LEU A 304 6.25 22.51 16.11
N THR A 305 5.78 23.75 15.92
CA THR A 305 6.54 24.73 15.11
C THR A 305 7.90 25.09 15.73
N GLN A 306 8.06 24.91 17.04
CA GLN A 306 9.28 25.26 17.76
C GLN A 306 10.24 24.08 17.95
N THR A 307 9.75 22.84 17.84
CA THR A 307 10.51 21.65 18.22
C THR A 307 10.75 20.66 17.07
N THR A 308 10.07 20.85 15.93
CA THR A 308 10.26 20.02 14.74
C THR A 308 10.47 20.88 13.50
N GLU A 309 10.95 20.27 12.42
CA GLU A 309 11.02 20.88 11.08
C GLU A 309 9.81 20.52 10.21
N ASP A 310 8.90 19.73 10.71
CA ASP A 310 7.74 19.22 9.97
C ASP A 310 6.68 20.29 9.71
N LYS A 311 5.93 20.12 8.63
CA LYS A 311 4.80 21.00 8.30
C LYS A 311 3.54 20.59 9.06
N ILE A 312 2.74 21.60 9.38
CA ILE A 312 1.52 21.48 10.16
C ILE A 312 0.32 21.95 9.31
N GLY A 313 -0.76 21.18 9.32
CA GLY A 313 -2.05 21.55 8.70
C GLY A 313 -3.09 21.83 9.77
N ILE A 314 -3.78 22.94 9.68
CA ILE A 314 -4.86 23.33 10.59
C ILE A 314 -6.16 23.46 9.81
N ILE A 315 -7.16 22.69 10.21
CA ILE A 315 -8.51 22.73 9.70
C ILE A 315 -9.42 23.16 10.86
N SER A 316 -9.66 24.48 10.96
CA SER A 316 -10.58 25.05 11.92
C SER A 316 -11.88 25.40 11.22
N LEU A 317 -12.95 24.67 11.55
CA LEU A 317 -14.24 24.82 10.90
C LEU A 317 -15.17 25.81 11.66
N GLU A 318 -14.76 26.24 12.85
CA GLU A 318 -15.47 27.20 13.68
C GLU A 318 -14.88 28.61 13.62
N GLU A 319 -13.58 28.74 13.29
CA GLU A 319 -12.86 30.01 13.26
C GLU A 319 -12.35 30.32 11.85
N SER A 320 -12.30 31.62 11.51
CA SER A 320 -11.67 32.03 10.25
C SER A 320 -10.14 31.80 10.29
N PRO A 321 -9.48 31.63 9.13
CA PRO A 321 -8.02 31.53 9.05
C PRO A 321 -7.31 32.73 9.67
N ALA A 322 -7.84 33.94 9.47
CA ALA A 322 -7.29 35.16 10.03
C ALA A 322 -7.37 35.19 11.55
N GLU A 323 -8.46 34.70 12.14
CA GLU A 323 -8.60 34.58 13.59
C GLU A 323 -7.65 33.57 14.19
N THR A 324 -7.52 32.40 13.56
CA THR A 324 -6.54 31.37 13.94
C THR A 324 -5.13 31.91 13.89
N ALA A 325 -4.75 32.60 12.80
CA ALA A 325 -3.43 33.18 12.63
C ALA A 325 -3.15 34.27 13.67
N ARG A 326 -4.11 35.16 13.93
CA ARG A 326 -3.98 36.23 14.93
C ARG A 326 -3.76 35.66 16.34
N LYS A 327 -4.53 34.64 16.73
CA LYS A 327 -4.41 33.99 18.04
C LYS A 327 -3.04 33.30 18.18
N MET A 328 -2.60 32.54 17.15
CA MET A 328 -1.30 31.85 17.18
C MET A 328 -0.12 32.83 17.20
N ALA A 329 -0.20 33.92 16.43
CA ALA A 329 0.82 34.98 16.46
C ALA A 329 0.90 35.66 17.84
N GLY A 330 -0.24 35.93 18.46
CA GLY A 330 -0.30 36.45 19.82
C GLY A 330 0.31 35.50 20.85
N MET A 331 -0.04 34.22 20.78
CA MET A 331 0.55 33.18 21.63
C MET A 331 2.08 33.10 21.50
N ALA A 332 2.62 33.26 20.28
CA ALA A 332 4.07 33.29 20.02
C ALA A 332 4.77 34.54 20.58
N LEU A 333 4.02 35.61 20.84
CA LEU A 333 4.48 36.84 21.48
C LEU A 333 4.23 36.86 22.99
N PHE A 334 3.58 35.84 23.55
CA PHE A 334 3.05 35.83 24.94
C PHE A 334 2.10 36.98 25.20
N LYS A 335 1.24 37.30 24.23
CA LYS A 335 0.20 38.32 24.29
C LYS A 335 -1.14 37.78 23.79
N ASN A 336 -2.18 37.98 24.56
CA ASN A 336 -3.54 37.61 24.15
C ASN A 336 -4.16 38.77 23.34
N PRO A 337 -4.45 38.59 22.03
CA PRO A 337 -5.11 39.64 21.24
C PRO A 337 -6.49 40.04 21.72
N ALA A 338 -7.11 39.26 22.62
CA ALA A 338 -8.36 39.60 23.26
C ALA A 338 -8.18 40.40 24.56
N ALA A 339 -7.01 40.38 25.15
CA ALA A 339 -6.69 41.09 26.39
C ALA A 339 -6.05 42.45 26.11
N GLU A 340 -5.25 42.57 25.05
CA GLU A 340 -4.56 43.81 24.67
C GLU A 340 -4.50 44.00 23.15
N GLU A 341 -4.37 45.24 22.71
CA GLU A 341 -4.14 45.56 21.30
C GLU A 341 -2.67 45.31 20.94
N ILE A 342 -2.45 44.53 19.86
CA ILE A 342 -1.13 44.25 19.35
C ILE A 342 -0.93 45.03 18.06
N GLY A 343 0.08 45.89 18.00
CA GLY A 343 0.41 46.66 16.80
C GLY A 343 0.77 45.79 15.61
N GLU A 344 0.57 46.28 14.40
CA GLU A 344 0.79 45.54 13.16
C GLU A 344 2.24 45.00 13.02
N GLU A 345 3.24 45.85 13.35
CA GLU A 345 4.65 45.43 13.30
C GLU A 345 4.97 44.28 14.27
N GLU A 346 4.46 44.38 15.49
CA GLU A 346 4.63 43.34 16.51
C GLU A 346 3.87 42.05 16.14
N LEU A 347 2.63 42.20 15.64
CA LEU A 347 1.85 41.07 15.15
C LEU A 347 2.56 40.33 14.01
N LYS A 348 3.23 41.08 13.11
CA LYS A 348 4.04 40.53 12.02
C LYS A 348 5.19 39.68 12.56
N ILE A 349 5.88 40.10 13.62
CA ILE A 349 6.93 39.32 14.27
C ILE A 349 6.37 38.00 14.81
N GLY A 350 5.24 38.04 15.50
CA GLY A 350 4.58 36.83 16.01
C GLY A 350 4.13 35.90 14.88
N PHE A 351 3.58 36.51 13.81
CA PHE A 351 3.16 35.76 12.62
C PHE A 351 4.34 35.04 11.96
N ASP A 352 5.46 35.72 11.74
CA ASP A 352 6.64 35.12 11.10
C ASP A 352 7.27 34.01 11.95
N LYS A 353 7.17 34.08 13.29
CA LYS A 353 7.61 33.00 14.18
C LYS A 353 6.80 31.71 13.99
N VAL A 354 5.52 31.79 13.64
CA VAL A 354 4.62 30.64 13.51
C VAL A 354 4.51 30.16 12.07
N PHE A 355 4.32 31.10 11.14
CA PHE A 355 3.98 30.83 9.74
C PHE A 355 5.17 30.99 8.79
N GLY A 356 6.35 31.40 9.30
CA GLY A 356 7.55 31.51 8.49
C GLY A 356 7.90 30.19 7.78
N GLU A 357 8.54 30.29 6.62
CA GLU A 357 8.98 29.14 5.79
C GLU A 357 7.84 28.22 5.31
N ASP A 358 6.62 28.75 5.22
CA ASP A 358 5.42 27.97 4.79
C ASP A 358 5.19 26.69 5.59
N ARG A 359 5.53 26.72 6.90
CA ARG A 359 5.45 25.54 7.77
C ARG A 359 4.04 25.24 8.24
N VAL A 360 3.15 26.23 8.31
CA VAL A 360 1.77 26.05 8.75
C VAL A 360 0.81 26.37 7.62
N MET A 361 0.00 25.40 7.24
CA MET A 361 -1.07 25.52 6.26
C MET A 361 -2.42 25.57 6.98
N VAL A 362 -3.24 26.58 6.69
CA VAL A 362 -4.57 26.72 7.29
C VAL A 362 -5.62 26.62 6.19
N LEU A 363 -6.63 25.78 6.38
CA LEU A 363 -7.74 25.65 5.44
C LEU A 363 -8.73 26.80 5.64
N ASP A 364 -9.06 27.52 4.56
CA ASP A 364 -10.18 28.46 4.53
C ASP A 364 -11.48 27.73 4.18
N HIS A 365 -12.22 27.35 5.20
CA HIS A 365 -13.52 26.69 5.06
C HIS A 365 -14.67 27.67 4.71
N GLN A 366 -14.52 28.98 5.04
CA GLN A 366 -15.55 30.00 4.81
C GLN A 366 -15.46 30.62 3.40
N GLY A 367 -14.35 30.37 2.68
CA GLY A 367 -14.21 30.69 1.26
C GLY A 367 -15.07 29.77 0.39
N SER A 368 -15.29 30.16 -0.86
CA SER A 368 -16.04 29.34 -1.83
C SER A 368 -15.30 28.04 -2.09
N ILE A 369 -15.56 26.98 -1.32
CA ILE A 369 -15.13 25.62 -1.63
C ILE A 369 -16.06 25.11 -2.73
N SER A 370 -15.83 25.54 -3.98
CA SER A 370 -16.66 25.11 -5.11
C SER A 370 -16.24 23.76 -5.70
N ASP A 371 -15.02 23.25 -5.42
CA ASP A 371 -14.42 22.21 -6.25
C ASP A 371 -13.70 21.06 -5.50
N GLY A 372 -14.00 20.77 -4.23
CA GLY A 372 -13.38 19.64 -3.57
C GLY A 372 -13.96 19.30 -2.20
N SER A 373 -13.85 18.06 -1.78
CA SER A 373 -14.20 17.69 -0.40
C SER A 373 -13.08 18.10 0.56
N ILE A 374 -13.39 18.32 1.85
CA ILE A 374 -12.35 18.58 2.87
C ILE A 374 -11.30 17.46 2.88
N MET A 375 -11.68 16.23 2.55
CA MET A 375 -10.75 15.11 2.45
C MET A 375 -9.71 15.30 1.35
N ASP A 376 -10.07 15.92 0.23
CA ASP A 376 -9.13 16.22 -0.87
C ASP A 376 -8.11 17.28 -0.43
N PHE A 377 -8.54 18.27 0.37
CA PHE A 377 -7.62 19.27 0.94
C PHE A 377 -6.67 18.66 1.99
N LEU A 378 -7.15 17.73 2.81
CA LEU A 378 -6.30 16.97 3.73
C LEU A 378 -5.23 16.17 2.96
N GLU A 379 -5.64 15.45 1.90
CA GLU A 379 -4.69 14.74 1.04
C GLU A 379 -3.69 15.70 0.37
N TYR A 380 -4.16 16.84 -0.13
CA TYR A 380 -3.27 17.87 -0.70
C TYR A 380 -2.23 18.37 0.32
N MET A 381 -2.64 18.68 1.56
CA MET A 381 -1.72 19.08 2.62
C MET A 381 -0.66 18.01 2.89
N CYS A 382 -1.07 16.74 2.96
CA CYS A 382 -0.14 15.62 3.13
C CYS A 382 0.86 15.52 1.96
N LEU A 383 0.40 15.70 0.72
CA LEU A 383 1.26 15.71 -0.47
C LEU A 383 2.24 16.90 -0.48
N LYS A 384 1.92 18.00 0.23
CA LYS A 384 2.81 19.15 0.44
C LYS A 384 3.77 18.99 1.61
N GLY A 385 3.76 17.81 2.25
CA GLY A 385 4.70 17.45 3.32
C GLY A 385 4.19 17.72 4.73
N VAL A 386 2.89 18.00 4.91
CA VAL A 386 2.29 18.11 6.25
C VAL A 386 2.39 16.76 6.95
N LYS A 387 2.87 16.78 8.21
CA LYS A 387 3.01 15.63 9.09
C LYS A 387 2.07 15.63 10.28
N TYR A 388 1.60 16.78 10.69
CA TYR A 388 0.64 16.96 11.78
C TYR A 388 -0.59 17.68 11.28
N LEU A 389 -1.76 17.04 11.38
CA LEU A 389 -3.04 17.60 11.00
C LEU A 389 -3.88 17.86 12.25
N PHE A 390 -4.37 19.07 12.40
CA PHE A 390 -5.29 19.47 13.47
C PHE A 390 -6.67 19.72 12.89
N VAL A 391 -7.68 19.00 13.38
CA VAL A 391 -9.04 19.03 12.84
C VAL A 391 -10.04 19.42 13.95
N ASP A 392 -10.58 20.62 13.86
CA ASP A 392 -11.57 21.18 14.79
C ASP A 392 -12.85 21.55 14.04
N HIS A 393 -13.94 20.75 14.06
CA HIS A 393 -14.15 19.45 14.69
C HIS A 393 -14.86 18.46 13.75
N ILE A 394 -14.84 17.18 14.09
CA ILE A 394 -15.34 16.08 13.24
C ILE A 394 -16.82 16.20 12.86
N THR A 395 -17.66 16.80 13.69
CA THR A 395 -19.11 16.83 13.44
C THR A 395 -19.47 17.72 12.24
N ILE A 396 -18.70 18.78 11.97
CA ILE A 396 -18.88 19.62 10.77
C ILE A 396 -18.40 18.85 9.53
N LEU A 397 -17.25 18.20 9.60
CA LEU A 397 -16.78 17.30 8.54
C LEU A 397 -17.85 16.27 8.14
N ALA A 398 -18.48 15.65 9.13
CA ALA A 398 -19.51 14.65 8.89
C ALA A 398 -20.78 15.26 8.24
N SER A 399 -21.11 16.52 8.52
CA SER A 399 -22.28 17.16 7.92
C SER A 399 -22.13 17.47 6.43
N GLU A 400 -20.89 17.72 5.96
CA GLU A 400 -20.62 17.98 4.55
C GLU A 400 -20.60 16.70 3.70
N GLY A 401 -20.23 15.56 4.29
CA GLY A 401 -20.21 14.26 3.62
C GLY A 401 -21.50 13.45 3.73
N ALA A 402 -22.58 14.05 4.23
CA ALA A 402 -23.77 13.36 4.73
C ALA A 402 -24.88 13.13 3.68
N GLU A 403 -24.66 13.36 2.39
CA GLU A 403 -25.70 13.12 1.38
C GLU A 403 -26.25 11.68 1.49
N GLY A 404 -27.49 11.56 1.98
CA GLY A 404 -28.19 10.29 2.13
C GLY A 404 -27.77 9.41 3.31
N LEU A 405 -26.90 9.87 4.21
CA LEU A 405 -26.42 9.13 5.38
C LEU A 405 -27.02 9.67 6.68
N THR A 406 -27.20 8.79 7.66
CA THR A 406 -27.45 9.22 9.04
C THR A 406 -26.20 9.88 9.63
N GLY A 407 -26.35 10.74 10.65
CA GLY A 407 -25.21 11.41 11.27
C GLY A 407 -24.13 10.47 11.80
N ASN A 408 -24.49 9.27 12.28
CA ASN A 408 -23.52 8.26 12.74
C ASN A 408 -22.81 7.59 11.58
N GLU A 409 -23.50 7.25 10.49
CA GLU A 409 -22.89 6.67 9.29
C GLU A 409 -21.91 7.64 8.61
N ALA A 410 -22.24 8.94 8.58
CA ALA A 410 -21.35 9.97 8.09
C ALA A 410 -20.07 10.05 8.93
N ILE A 411 -20.19 10.02 10.26
CA ILE A 411 -19.02 9.99 11.17
C ILE A 411 -18.20 8.73 10.94
N ASP A 412 -18.81 7.56 10.78
CA ASP A 412 -18.10 6.29 10.52
C ASP A 412 -17.29 6.35 9.22
N LYS A 413 -17.89 6.90 8.17
CA LYS A 413 -17.23 7.11 6.87
C LYS A 413 -16.03 8.04 7.01
N ILE A 414 -16.20 9.20 7.66
CA ILE A 414 -15.12 10.19 7.85
C ILE A 414 -13.98 9.60 8.70
N MET A 415 -14.29 8.93 9.82
CA MET A 415 -13.26 8.32 10.65
C MET A 415 -12.42 7.29 9.90
N ASN A 416 -13.06 6.45 9.06
CA ASN A 416 -12.35 5.50 8.21
C ASN A 416 -11.49 6.20 7.14
N GLN A 417 -11.96 7.32 6.58
CA GLN A 417 -11.19 8.12 5.63
C GLN A 417 -9.98 8.77 6.31
N LEU A 418 -10.17 9.39 7.49
CA LEU A 418 -9.08 9.99 8.28
C LEU A 418 -8.02 8.94 8.66
N LEU A 419 -8.43 7.74 9.09
CA LEU A 419 -7.48 6.66 9.39
C LEU A 419 -6.69 6.24 8.14
N ARG A 420 -7.36 6.19 6.98
CA ARG A 420 -6.70 5.89 5.70
C ARG A 420 -5.66 6.95 5.35
N VAL A 421 -6.01 8.24 5.50
CA VAL A 421 -5.07 9.36 5.28
C VAL A 421 -3.89 9.26 6.25
N ALA A 422 -4.15 9.05 7.56
CA ALA A 422 -3.11 8.92 8.57
C ALA A 422 -2.11 7.81 8.21
N LYS A 423 -2.61 6.63 7.83
CA LYS A 423 -1.76 5.47 7.47
C LYS A 423 -1.06 5.64 6.12
N LYS A 424 -1.77 6.08 5.08
CA LYS A 424 -1.24 6.24 3.71
C LYS A 424 -0.09 7.25 3.65
N HIS A 425 -0.26 8.39 4.34
CA HIS A 425 0.71 9.49 4.31
C HIS A 425 1.66 9.50 5.50
N ASN A 426 1.49 8.56 6.43
CA ASN A 426 2.27 8.50 7.68
C ASN A 426 2.26 9.84 8.41
N VAL A 427 1.05 10.33 8.76
CA VAL A 427 0.81 11.59 9.45
C VAL A 427 0.08 11.36 10.77
N TRP A 428 0.30 12.24 11.75
CA TRP A 428 -0.49 12.27 12.97
C TRP A 428 -1.69 13.21 12.81
N ILE A 429 -2.85 12.82 13.37
CA ILE A 429 -4.08 13.62 13.34
C ILE A 429 -4.56 13.89 14.76
N GLY A 430 -4.58 15.16 15.15
CA GLY A 430 -5.26 15.66 16.34
C GLY A 430 -6.70 16.07 16.00
N LEU A 431 -7.68 15.33 16.53
CA LEU A 431 -9.10 15.47 16.20
C LEU A 431 -9.90 15.93 17.40
N ILE A 432 -10.76 16.94 17.24
CA ILE A 432 -11.73 17.33 18.26
C ILE A 432 -13.08 16.65 18.00
N SER A 433 -13.70 16.19 19.08
CA SER A 433 -15.11 15.77 19.10
C SER A 433 -15.86 16.44 20.22
N HIS A 434 -17.10 16.81 19.94
CA HIS A 434 -18.03 17.30 20.96
C HIS A 434 -18.60 16.17 21.81
N LEU A 435 -19.13 16.55 22.98
CA LEU A 435 -19.86 15.67 23.88
C LEU A 435 -21.34 15.57 23.48
N ARG A 436 -21.98 14.50 23.90
CA ARG A 436 -23.44 14.37 23.85
C ARG A 436 -24.07 15.34 24.85
N LYS A 437 -25.21 15.89 24.50
CA LYS A 437 -26.03 16.61 25.50
C LYS A 437 -26.53 15.58 26.50
N THR A 438 -26.26 15.83 27.78
CA THR A 438 -26.75 14.97 28.87
C THR A 438 -27.94 15.67 29.56
N ASP A 439 -29.01 14.89 29.75
CA ASP A 439 -30.20 15.36 30.51
C ASP A 439 -30.04 15.18 32.03
N ASN A 440 -28.82 14.95 32.50
CA ASN A 440 -28.56 14.54 33.89
C ASN A 440 -28.69 15.74 34.86
N LYS A 441 -29.43 15.51 35.94
CA LYS A 441 -29.48 16.38 37.10
C LYS A 441 -28.14 16.26 37.90
N GLY A 442 -27.12 16.97 37.44
CA GLY A 442 -25.80 16.94 38.08
C GLY A 442 -24.88 18.03 37.52
N LYS A 443 -23.64 18.05 37.96
CA LYS A 443 -22.60 18.96 37.44
C LYS A 443 -22.46 18.79 35.94
N SER A 444 -22.57 19.90 35.19
CA SER A 444 -22.42 19.85 33.73
C SER A 444 -20.95 19.76 33.30
N PHE A 445 -20.70 19.48 32.02
CA PHE A 445 -19.33 19.49 31.51
C PHE A 445 -18.74 20.90 31.48
N GLU A 446 -19.57 21.90 31.36
CA GLU A 446 -19.22 23.32 31.43
C GLU A 446 -18.87 23.75 32.86
N ASP A 447 -19.37 23.03 33.88
CA ASP A 447 -19.05 23.22 35.30
C ASP A 447 -17.83 22.35 35.77
N GLY A 448 -17.02 21.89 34.81
CA GLY A 448 -15.77 21.18 35.12
C GLY A 448 -15.92 19.68 35.40
N LYS A 449 -17.04 19.03 35.03
CA LYS A 449 -17.15 17.56 35.02
C LYS A 449 -16.29 16.98 33.92
N LEU A 450 -15.39 16.05 34.27
CA LEU A 450 -14.60 15.31 33.30
C LEU A 450 -15.49 14.34 32.51
N PRO A 451 -15.40 14.33 31.16
CA PRO A 451 -16.11 13.37 30.34
C PRO A 451 -15.59 11.95 30.52
N SER A 452 -16.48 11.00 30.31
CA SER A 452 -16.21 9.57 30.13
C SER A 452 -16.22 9.19 28.64
N MET A 453 -15.87 7.95 28.34
CA MET A 453 -15.96 7.41 26.97
C MET A 453 -17.37 7.46 26.41
N ASP A 454 -18.41 7.31 27.25
CA ASP A 454 -19.81 7.28 26.81
C ASP A 454 -20.40 8.65 26.55
N ASP A 455 -19.77 9.69 27.06
CA ASP A 455 -20.19 11.07 26.82
C ASP A 455 -19.77 11.60 25.45
N ILE A 456 -18.88 10.90 24.72
CA ILE A 456 -18.39 11.30 23.40
C ILE A 456 -19.53 11.23 22.39
N ARG A 457 -19.78 12.35 21.70
CA ARG A 457 -20.80 12.43 20.65
C ARG A 457 -20.33 11.70 19.39
N GLY A 458 -21.21 10.88 18.79
CA GLY A 458 -20.97 10.18 17.54
C GLY A 458 -21.10 8.68 17.68
N SER A 459 -20.60 7.98 16.69
CA SER A 459 -20.66 6.53 16.61
C SER A 459 -19.57 5.84 17.44
N GLY A 460 -19.72 4.53 17.61
CA GLY A 460 -18.69 3.69 18.21
C GLY A 460 -17.35 3.74 17.47
N SER A 461 -17.35 4.06 16.17
CA SER A 461 -16.15 4.14 15.34
C SER A 461 -15.14 5.17 15.84
N ILE A 462 -15.59 6.31 16.34
CA ILE A 462 -14.69 7.32 16.95
C ILE A 462 -13.85 6.68 18.06
N LYS A 463 -14.51 5.95 18.95
CA LYS A 463 -13.85 5.29 20.08
C LYS A 463 -12.95 4.13 19.62
N GLN A 464 -13.34 3.42 18.56
CA GLN A 464 -12.60 2.27 18.04
C GLN A 464 -11.38 2.69 17.22
N ILE A 465 -11.51 3.66 16.35
CA ILE A 465 -10.48 4.08 15.40
C ILE A 465 -9.40 4.93 16.06
N SER A 466 -9.79 5.85 16.98
CA SER A 466 -8.80 6.67 17.70
C SER A 466 -7.84 5.78 18.51
N MET A 467 -6.54 6.04 18.38
CA MET A 467 -5.51 5.34 19.14
C MET A 467 -5.46 5.84 20.57
N ASP A 468 -5.50 7.15 20.73
CA ASP A 468 -5.54 7.83 22.02
C ASP A 468 -6.81 8.67 22.14
N ILE A 469 -7.39 8.74 23.33
CA ILE A 469 -8.54 9.58 23.65
C ILE A 469 -8.26 10.33 24.95
N ILE A 470 -8.27 11.65 24.87
CA ILE A 470 -8.02 12.55 25.99
C ILE A 470 -9.27 13.36 26.26
N ALA A 471 -9.73 13.31 27.50
CA ALA A 471 -10.77 14.18 28.02
C ALA A 471 -10.16 15.29 28.86
N PHE A 472 -10.76 16.47 28.80
CA PHE A 472 -10.41 17.55 29.70
C PHE A 472 -11.64 18.35 30.09
N ALA A 473 -11.56 19.02 31.23
CA ALA A 473 -12.65 19.81 31.77
C ALA A 473 -12.13 21.06 32.46
N ARG A 474 -12.90 22.14 32.36
CA ARG A 474 -12.64 23.42 33.00
C ARG A 474 -13.94 23.95 33.57
N ASP A 475 -13.94 24.41 34.81
CA ASP A 475 -15.07 25.08 35.44
C ASP A 475 -14.97 26.58 35.14
N SER A 476 -15.40 26.99 33.93
CA SER A 476 -15.31 28.37 33.47
C SER A 476 -16.29 29.33 34.22
N GLY A 477 -17.25 28.77 34.92
CA GLY A 477 -18.23 29.51 35.72
C GLY A 477 -17.85 29.72 37.17
N SER A 478 -16.73 29.14 37.63
CA SER A 478 -16.28 29.24 39.03
C SER A 478 -16.02 30.71 39.41
N PRO A 479 -16.48 31.15 40.60
CA PRO A 479 -16.10 32.44 41.14
C PRO A 479 -14.63 32.52 41.53
N ASP A 480 -14.01 31.38 41.82
CA ASP A 480 -12.58 31.26 42.11
C ASP A 480 -11.78 31.31 40.83
N GLU A 481 -10.84 32.23 40.73
CA GLU A 481 -10.02 32.47 39.55
C GLU A 481 -9.07 31.33 39.25
N GLU A 482 -8.49 30.70 40.26
CA GLU A 482 -7.60 29.58 40.12
C GLU A 482 -8.34 28.37 39.59
N VAL A 483 -9.51 28.03 40.15
CA VAL A 483 -10.39 26.97 39.67
C VAL A 483 -10.87 27.27 38.22
N ARG A 484 -11.28 28.53 37.96
CA ARG A 484 -11.75 28.97 36.65
C ARG A 484 -10.65 28.84 35.58
N ASN A 485 -9.39 29.00 35.93
CA ASN A 485 -8.25 28.91 35.01
C ASN A 485 -7.57 27.53 34.98
N THR A 486 -8.01 26.58 35.82
CA THR A 486 -7.49 25.23 35.86
C THR A 486 -8.23 24.30 34.90
N ILE A 487 -7.49 23.61 34.04
CA ILE A 487 -7.97 22.58 33.12
C ILE A 487 -7.50 21.23 33.61
N LYS A 488 -8.41 20.37 34.04
CA LYS A 488 -8.12 18.98 34.44
C LYS A 488 -8.03 18.12 33.19
N THR A 489 -7.02 17.26 33.08
CA THR A 489 -6.82 16.34 31.94
C THR A 489 -6.86 14.88 32.38
N LYS A 490 -7.44 14.02 31.51
CA LYS A 490 -7.55 12.58 31.76
C LYS A 490 -7.38 11.81 30.45
N VAL A 491 -6.53 10.80 30.44
CA VAL A 491 -6.44 9.83 29.35
C VAL A 491 -7.55 8.80 29.52
N LEU A 492 -8.49 8.75 28.58
CA LEU A 492 -9.58 7.78 28.56
C LEU A 492 -9.17 6.49 27.86
N LYS A 493 -8.26 6.58 26.89
CA LYS A 493 -7.75 5.46 26.12
C LYS A 493 -6.35 5.76 25.61
N CYS A 494 -5.47 4.81 25.72
CA CYS A 494 -4.21 4.77 24.99
C CYS A 494 -3.97 3.33 24.51
N ARG A 495 -3.95 3.12 23.20
CA ARG A 495 -3.73 1.78 22.62
C ARG A 495 -2.28 1.33 22.72
N TYR A 496 -1.35 2.26 22.66
CA TYR A 496 0.07 1.96 22.67
C TYR A 496 0.55 1.46 24.04
N THR A 497 0.24 2.20 25.11
CA THR A 497 0.72 1.85 26.45
C THR A 497 -0.32 1.09 27.29
N GLY A 498 -1.61 1.21 26.96
CA GLY A 498 -2.71 0.75 27.82
C GLY A 498 -2.97 1.64 29.04
N LEU A 499 -2.15 2.69 29.28
CA LEU A 499 -2.28 3.55 30.46
C LEU A 499 -3.44 4.52 30.29
N THR A 500 -4.26 4.64 31.33
CA THR A 500 -5.40 5.55 31.41
C THR A 500 -5.40 6.31 32.74
N GLY A 501 -6.41 7.16 32.97
CA GLY A 501 -6.58 7.90 34.21
C GLY A 501 -6.10 9.35 34.15
N PRO A 502 -6.07 10.06 35.28
CA PRO A 502 -5.65 11.45 35.37
C PRO A 502 -4.27 11.68 34.76
N SER A 503 -4.09 12.80 34.06
CA SER A 503 -2.84 13.16 33.41
C SER A 503 -2.33 14.57 33.76
N GLY A 504 -2.77 15.09 34.89
CA GLY A 504 -2.35 16.37 35.42
C GLY A 504 -3.33 17.51 35.13
N ASN A 505 -2.99 18.67 35.64
CA ASN A 505 -3.74 19.92 35.45
C ASN A 505 -2.91 20.89 34.62
N LEU A 506 -3.61 21.71 33.81
CA LEU A 506 -3.03 22.80 33.03
C LEU A 506 -3.61 24.12 33.53
N GLY A 507 -2.80 25.15 33.60
CA GLY A 507 -3.23 26.51 33.85
C GLY A 507 -3.53 27.25 32.56
N TYR A 508 -4.58 28.09 32.53
CA TYR A 508 -4.81 29.03 31.44
C TYR A 508 -4.41 30.43 31.89
N ASP A 509 -3.43 30.98 31.22
CA ASP A 509 -2.98 32.35 31.47
C ASP A 509 -3.68 33.32 30.49
N TYR A 510 -4.65 34.06 31.00
CA TYR A 510 -5.45 34.98 30.18
C TYR A 510 -4.65 36.11 29.50
N PRO A 511 -3.69 36.77 30.20
CA PRO A 511 -2.88 37.82 29.57
C PRO A 511 -2.09 37.35 28.33
N THR A 512 -1.55 36.15 28.34
CA THR A 512 -0.78 35.61 27.22
C THR A 512 -1.59 34.72 26.28
N GLY A 513 -2.76 34.27 26.69
CA GLY A 513 -3.58 33.30 25.95
C GLY A 513 -2.97 31.91 25.90
N ARG A 514 -1.95 31.63 26.72
CA ARG A 514 -1.16 30.38 26.74
C ARG A 514 -1.69 29.40 27.77
N LEU A 515 -1.35 28.12 27.54
CA LEU A 515 -1.46 27.10 28.57
C LEU A 515 -0.11 26.91 29.27
N THR A 516 -0.16 26.67 30.56
CA THR A 516 1.02 26.44 31.41
C THR A 516 0.84 25.17 32.23
N GLY A 517 1.91 24.64 32.78
CA GLY A 517 1.82 23.61 33.80
C GLY A 517 1.39 24.22 35.13
N THR A 518 0.50 23.56 35.86
CA THR A 518 0.28 23.88 37.28
C THR A 518 1.27 23.10 38.12
N VAL A 519 1.71 23.66 39.23
CA VAL A 519 2.48 22.91 40.21
C VAL A 519 1.54 21.87 40.81
N ASP A 520 1.85 20.62 40.61
CA ASP A 520 1.01 19.49 40.97
C ASP A 520 0.98 19.35 42.51
N ASP A 521 -0.07 19.82 43.11
CA ASP A 521 -0.44 19.34 44.45
C ASP A 521 -1.11 17.98 44.22
N GLY A 522 -0.32 16.92 44.48
CA GLY A 522 -0.62 15.55 44.15
C GLY A 522 -2.07 15.13 44.38
N MET A 523 -2.68 14.57 43.38
CA MET A 523 -3.87 13.68 43.32
C MET A 523 -5.08 13.96 44.24
N GLU A 524 -5.15 15.05 44.98
CA GLU A 524 -6.29 15.40 45.84
C GLU A 524 -7.35 16.10 45.01
N GLY A 525 -8.35 15.35 44.55
CA GLY A 525 -9.53 15.90 43.89
C GLY A 525 -10.17 15.04 42.82
N PHE A 526 -9.74 13.82 42.63
CA PHE A 526 -10.48 12.84 41.82
C PHE A 526 -11.37 12.03 42.77
N ASP A 527 -12.68 12.25 42.70
CA ASP A 527 -13.68 11.49 43.44
C ASP A 527 -13.66 10.02 42.94
N GLU A 528 -13.06 9.13 43.73
CA GLU A 528 -12.97 7.69 43.45
C GLU A 528 -14.29 6.94 43.65
N THR A 529 -15.39 7.63 43.95
CA THR A 529 -16.69 7.00 44.22
C THR A 529 -17.56 6.75 42.99
N ALA A 530 -16.97 6.54 41.82
CA ALA A 530 -17.71 5.91 40.71
C ALA A 530 -17.51 4.39 40.82
N GLU A 531 -18.47 3.72 41.46
CA GLU A 531 -18.58 2.26 41.48
C GLU A 531 -18.38 1.68 40.06
N VAL A 532 -17.41 0.79 39.95
CA VAL A 532 -17.21 -0.03 38.76
C VAL A 532 -18.13 -1.23 38.91
N ASP A 533 -19.31 -1.15 38.29
CA ASP A 533 -20.09 -2.36 38.02
C ASP A 533 -19.39 -3.19 36.93
N PHE A 534 -19.06 -4.41 37.29
CA PHE A 534 -18.47 -5.43 36.40
C PHE A 534 -19.51 -6.05 35.48
#